data_1d5e257125f8c02be0b6d8a0eb26e5db
#
_entry.id   1d5e257125f8c02be0b6d8a0eb26e5db
#
_cell.length_a   1.000
_cell.length_b   1.000
_cell.length_c   1.000
_cell.angle_alpha   90.00
_cell.angle_beta   90.00
_cell.angle_gamma   90.00
#
_symmetry.space_group_name_H-M   'P 1'
#
loop_
_entity.id
_entity.type
_entity.pdbx_description
1 polymer ?
#
loop_
_entity_poly.entity_id
_entity_poly.type
_entity_poly.pdbx_seq_one_letter_code
_entity_poly.pdbx_strand_id
1 'polypeptide(L)'
;MHFIFIKNIIKEFKPAAVILDPITNLMSEGPNSGVRLMLTRFIDYLKTEQIIVVFTAAITEKLIERNPSDEGISSLVDTWIMVQDAEFENERKRTCTVMKSRGMSHSKMILDFNISNKGITLTPISQKERKNRENLKQAKE
;
A
#
# COMPACT_ATOMS: atom_id res chain seq x y z
N MET A 1 22.00 -8.54 -6.41
CA MET A 1 22.61 -7.72 -7.48
C MET A 1 21.87 -6.38 -7.68
N HIS A 2 20.53 -6.34 -7.68
CA HIS A 2 19.72 -5.16 -7.99
C HIS A 2 19.90 -3.96 -7.03
N PHE A 3 20.10 -4.21 -5.74
CA PHE A 3 20.16 -3.14 -4.74
C PHE A 3 21.38 -2.20 -4.90
N ILE A 4 22.55 -2.75 -5.18
CA ILE A 4 23.78 -1.94 -5.40
C ILE A 4 23.61 -1.08 -6.64
N PHE A 5 23.02 -1.62 -7.69
CA PHE A 5 22.74 -0.89 -8.93
C PHE A 5 21.78 0.28 -8.70
N ILE A 6 20.64 0.04 -8.01
CA ILE A 6 19.67 1.09 -7.67
C ILE A 6 20.33 2.17 -6.81
N LYS A 7 21.14 1.78 -5.83
CA LYS A 7 21.87 2.74 -4.97
C LYS A 7 22.83 3.63 -5.75
N ASN A 8 23.52 3.09 -6.75
CA ASN A 8 24.41 3.87 -7.61
C ASN A 8 23.61 4.86 -8.49
N ILE A 9 22.50 4.45 -9.06
CA ILE A 9 21.61 5.35 -9.82
C ILE A 9 21.12 6.50 -8.92
N ILE A 10 20.68 6.19 -7.69
CA ILE A 10 20.21 7.22 -6.75
C ILE A 10 21.31 8.22 -6.41
N LYS A 11 22.54 7.74 -6.20
CA LYS A 11 23.69 8.62 -5.93
C LYS A 11 24.04 9.55 -7.09
N GLU A 12 23.92 9.03 -8.31
CA GLU A 12 24.22 9.80 -9.52
C GLU A 12 23.09 10.78 -9.84
N PHE A 13 21.84 10.31 -9.82
CA PHE A 13 20.67 11.10 -10.21
C PHE A 13 20.19 12.06 -9.12
N LYS A 14 20.45 11.76 -7.84
CA LYS A 14 20.03 12.54 -6.65
C LYS A 14 18.53 12.88 -6.66
N PRO A 15 17.63 11.88 -6.77
CA PRO A 15 16.21 12.12 -6.87
C PRO A 15 15.64 12.63 -5.55
N ALA A 16 14.61 13.47 -5.60
CA ALA A 16 13.82 13.86 -4.43
C ALA A 16 12.84 12.75 -4.00
N ALA A 17 12.45 11.89 -4.93
CA ALA A 17 11.55 10.76 -4.68
C ALA A 17 11.94 9.54 -5.51
N VAL A 18 11.71 8.34 -4.93
CA VAL A 18 11.90 7.04 -5.57
C VAL A 18 10.59 6.26 -5.51
N ILE A 19 10.14 5.75 -6.65
CA ILE A 19 8.94 4.92 -6.76
C ILE A 19 9.35 3.53 -7.22
N LEU A 20 8.93 2.48 -6.50
CA LEU A 20 9.09 1.08 -6.89
C LEU A 20 7.72 0.44 -7.11
N ASP A 21 7.44 0.08 -8.36
CA ASP A 21 6.15 -0.43 -8.82
C ASP A 21 6.30 -1.72 -9.65
N PRO A 22 5.84 -2.87 -9.11
CA PRO A 22 5.55 -3.16 -7.72
C PRO A 22 6.74 -3.77 -6.95
N ILE A 23 6.78 -3.57 -5.64
CA ILE A 23 7.78 -4.18 -4.75
C ILE A 23 7.64 -5.71 -4.65
N THR A 24 6.45 -6.25 -4.90
CA THR A 24 6.16 -7.68 -4.86
C THR A 24 7.03 -8.49 -5.82
N ASN A 25 7.46 -7.92 -6.94
CA ASN A 25 8.37 -8.59 -7.87
C ASN A 25 9.75 -8.85 -7.25
N LEU A 26 10.22 -7.97 -6.37
CA LEU A 26 11.46 -8.15 -5.63
C LEU A 26 11.34 -9.21 -4.53
N MET A 27 10.12 -9.44 -4.04
CA MET A 27 9.85 -10.39 -2.95
C MET A 27 9.71 -11.84 -3.43
N SER A 28 9.37 -12.06 -4.70
CA SER A 28 9.21 -13.39 -5.28
C SER A 28 10.54 -14.08 -5.64
N GLU A 29 11.66 -13.36 -5.62
CA GLU A 29 12.96 -13.85 -6.11
C GLU A 29 13.84 -14.54 -5.03
N GLY A 30 13.37 -14.72 -3.78
CA GLY A 30 14.21 -15.34 -2.76
C GLY A 30 13.53 -15.66 -1.43
N PRO A 31 14.23 -16.26 -0.49
CA PRO A 31 13.69 -16.53 0.84
C PRO A 31 13.29 -15.21 1.51
N ASN A 32 12.05 -15.15 1.97
CA ASN A 32 11.38 -13.94 2.52
C ASN A 32 12.24 -13.13 3.53
N SER A 33 13.12 -13.77 4.29
CA SER A 33 13.97 -13.11 5.27
C SER A 33 15.09 -12.26 4.66
N GLY A 34 15.72 -12.72 3.58
CA GLY A 34 16.80 -12.00 2.90
C GLY A 34 16.29 -10.75 2.18
N VAL A 35 15.16 -10.86 1.49
CA VAL A 35 14.52 -9.75 0.79
C VAL A 35 14.05 -8.69 1.78
N ARG A 36 13.45 -9.09 2.89
CA ARG A 36 13.02 -8.17 3.94
C ARG A 36 14.20 -7.37 4.52
N LEU A 37 15.32 -8.04 4.83
CA LEU A 37 16.52 -7.36 5.32
C LEU A 37 17.08 -6.37 4.30
N MET A 38 17.08 -6.75 3.03
CA MET A 38 17.51 -5.87 1.93
C MET A 38 16.62 -4.64 1.84
N LEU A 39 15.28 -4.80 1.89
CA LEU A 39 14.33 -3.70 1.87
C LEU A 39 14.46 -2.78 3.07
N THR A 40 14.66 -3.34 4.27
CA THR A 40 14.92 -2.54 5.48
C THR A 40 16.12 -1.65 5.28
N ARG A 41 17.25 -2.20 4.85
CA ARG A 41 18.49 -1.43 4.59
C ARG A 41 18.31 -0.39 3.48
N PHE A 42 17.47 -0.68 2.50
CA PHE A 42 17.19 0.25 1.42
C PHE A 42 16.33 1.42 1.90
N ILE A 43 15.30 1.15 2.68
CA ILE A 43 14.45 2.19 3.28
C ILE A 43 15.28 3.07 4.23
N ASP A 44 16.11 2.47 5.07
CA ASP A 44 16.98 3.22 5.99
C ASP A 44 17.96 4.13 5.21
N TYR A 45 18.53 3.61 4.12
CA TYR A 45 19.37 4.43 3.23
C TYR A 45 18.60 5.61 2.65
N LEU A 46 17.40 5.40 2.09
CA LEU A 46 16.58 6.46 1.51
C LEU A 46 16.18 7.52 2.56
N LYS A 47 15.83 7.07 3.77
CA LYS A 47 15.52 7.96 4.89
C LYS A 47 16.74 8.80 5.31
N THR A 48 17.93 8.21 5.34
CA THR A 48 19.17 8.93 5.65
C THR A 48 19.48 10.01 4.61
N GLU A 49 19.21 9.72 3.35
CA GLU A 49 19.37 10.66 2.24
C GLU A 49 18.19 11.65 2.11
N GLN A 50 17.19 11.58 3.01
CA GLN A 50 15.97 12.40 2.98
C GLN A 50 15.16 12.28 1.68
N ILE A 51 15.18 11.10 1.07
CA ILE A 51 14.46 10.79 -0.18
C ILE A 51 13.08 10.22 0.16
N ILE A 52 12.03 10.76 -0.45
CA ILE A 52 10.68 10.21 -0.36
C ILE A 52 10.64 8.88 -1.11
N VAL A 53 10.07 7.85 -0.50
CA VAL A 53 9.90 6.55 -1.16
C VAL A 53 8.44 6.12 -1.19
N VAL A 54 8.00 5.66 -2.37
CA VAL A 54 6.67 5.08 -2.58
C VAL A 54 6.84 3.67 -3.12
N PHE A 55 6.21 2.72 -2.45
CA PHE A 55 6.13 1.34 -2.90
C PHE A 55 4.69 1.01 -3.28
N THR A 56 4.49 0.37 -4.43
CA THR A 56 3.23 -0.30 -4.71
C THR A 56 3.39 -1.80 -4.46
N ALA A 57 2.33 -2.44 -4.01
CA ALA A 57 2.29 -3.89 -3.81
C ALA A 57 0.94 -4.41 -4.28
N ALA A 58 0.96 -5.46 -5.11
CA ALA A 58 -0.25 -6.19 -5.45
C ALA A 58 -0.64 -7.08 -4.27
N ILE A 59 -1.84 -6.87 -3.73
CA ILE A 59 -2.38 -7.66 -2.62
C ILE A 59 -3.36 -8.68 -3.22
N THR A 60 -3.10 -9.98 -3.00
CA THR A 60 -4.03 -11.04 -3.36
C THR A 60 -5.12 -11.19 -2.28
N GLU A 61 -6.28 -11.73 -2.62
CA GLU A 61 -7.39 -11.95 -1.66
C GLU A 61 -6.96 -12.73 -0.41
N LYS A 62 -6.06 -13.70 -0.56
CA LYS A 62 -5.47 -14.45 0.57
C LYS A 62 -4.68 -13.59 1.56
N LEU A 63 -4.20 -12.42 1.13
CA LEU A 63 -3.46 -11.47 1.96
C LEU A 63 -4.38 -10.48 2.68
N ILE A 64 -5.59 -10.28 2.15
CA ILE A 64 -6.63 -9.46 2.80
C ILE A 64 -7.22 -10.21 3.99
N GLU A 65 -7.38 -11.54 3.90
CA GLU A 65 -7.88 -12.40 4.97
C GLU A 65 -6.83 -12.64 6.07
N ARG A 66 -5.55 -12.74 5.71
CA ARG A 66 -4.44 -12.71 6.68
C ARG A 66 -4.12 -11.25 6.97
N ASN A 67 -4.10 -10.86 8.24
CA ASN A 67 -3.71 -9.51 8.61
C ASN A 67 -2.51 -9.07 7.78
N PRO A 68 -2.62 -7.98 6.99
CA PRO A 68 -1.52 -7.52 6.14
C PRO A 68 -0.25 -7.17 6.95
N SER A 69 -0.35 -7.12 8.28
CA SER A 69 0.78 -7.01 9.22
C SER A 69 1.69 -8.25 9.22
N ASP A 70 1.20 -9.43 8.83
CA ASP A 70 1.94 -10.69 8.95
C ASP A 70 3.08 -10.81 7.92
N GLU A 71 3.02 -10.09 6.82
CA GLU A 71 4.12 -10.06 5.83
C GLU A 71 5.29 -9.16 6.21
N GLY A 72 5.20 -8.47 7.34
CA GLY A 72 6.31 -7.68 7.86
C GLY A 72 6.64 -6.39 7.07
N ILE A 73 6.03 -6.16 5.89
CA ILE A 73 6.23 -4.94 5.10
C ILE A 73 5.58 -3.75 5.80
N SER A 74 4.42 -3.96 6.42
CA SER A 74 3.71 -2.90 7.15
C SER A 74 4.55 -2.28 8.26
N SER A 75 5.51 -3.04 8.82
CA SER A 75 6.42 -2.53 9.86
C SER A 75 7.49 -1.60 9.31
N LEU A 76 7.80 -1.67 8.02
CA LEU A 76 8.87 -0.91 7.36
C LEU A 76 8.40 0.45 6.86
N VAL A 77 7.11 0.58 6.53
CA VAL A 77 6.55 1.82 5.96
C VAL A 77 5.95 2.73 7.03
N ASP A 78 6.07 4.03 6.84
CA ASP A 78 5.51 5.02 7.75
C ASP A 78 4.02 5.25 7.47
N THR A 79 3.62 5.27 6.20
CA THR A 79 2.22 5.40 5.78
C THR A 79 1.84 4.23 4.89
N TRP A 80 0.68 3.66 5.14
CA TRP A 80 0.10 2.59 4.33
C TRP A 80 -1.29 3.00 3.87
N ILE A 81 -1.45 3.06 2.55
CA ILE A 81 -2.72 3.33 1.87
C ILE A 81 -3.13 2.06 1.14
N MET A 82 -4.36 1.61 1.36
CA MET A 82 -4.93 0.46 0.67
C MET A 82 -5.97 0.91 -0.33
N VAL A 83 -5.81 0.47 -1.58
CA VAL A 83 -6.80 0.63 -2.65
C VAL A 83 -7.28 -0.76 -3.03
N GLN A 84 -8.58 -0.99 -3.01
CA GLN A 84 -9.17 -2.30 -3.31
C GLN A 84 -10.48 -2.16 -4.06
N ASP A 85 -10.80 -3.12 -4.91
CA ASP A 85 -12.13 -3.26 -5.48
C ASP A 85 -13.06 -3.89 -4.45
N ALA A 86 -14.26 -3.38 -4.34
CA ALA A 86 -15.32 -3.90 -3.48
C ALA A 86 -16.61 -4.02 -4.28
N GLU A 87 -17.35 -5.10 -4.07
CA GLU A 87 -18.64 -5.32 -4.70
C GLU A 87 -19.76 -4.78 -3.81
N PHE A 88 -20.63 -3.94 -4.39
CA PHE A 88 -21.79 -3.34 -3.74
C PHE A 88 -23.02 -3.48 -4.63
N GLU A 89 -24.05 -4.17 -4.20
CA GLU A 89 -25.34 -4.24 -4.87
C GLU A 89 -25.22 -4.41 -6.40
N ASN A 90 -24.37 -5.35 -6.88
CA ASN A 90 -24.06 -5.61 -8.29
C ASN A 90 -23.20 -4.52 -8.99
N GLU A 91 -22.66 -3.56 -8.26
CA GLU A 91 -21.69 -2.62 -8.80
C GLU A 91 -20.30 -2.87 -8.21
N ARG A 92 -19.28 -2.81 -9.06
CA ARG A 92 -17.88 -2.84 -8.64
C ARG A 92 -17.41 -1.42 -8.36
N LYS A 93 -17.07 -1.14 -7.10
CA LYS A 93 -16.54 0.16 -6.69
C LYS A 93 -15.12 0.00 -6.16
N ARG A 94 -14.28 0.95 -6.49
CA ARG A 94 -12.93 1.00 -5.94
C ARG A 94 -12.94 1.84 -4.67
N THR A 95 -12.25 1.38 -3.63
CA THR A 95 -12.20 2.08 -2.35
C THR A 95 -10.77 2.37 -1.94
N CYS A 96 -10.57 3.45 -1.20
CA CYS A 96 -9.30 3.87 -0.66
C CYS A 96 -9.40 4.05 0.87
N THR A 97 -8.43 3.54 1.60
CA THR A 97 -8.37 3.64 3.07
C THR A 97 -6.92 3.83 3.52
N VAL A 98 -6.70 4.75 4.45
CA VAL A 98 -5.41 4.86 5.16
C VAL A 98 -5.40 3.85 6.30
N MET A 99 -4.63 2.78 6.15
CA MET A 99 -4.52 1.72 7.14
C MET A 99 -3.66 2.12 8.33
N LYS A 100 -2.65 2.94 8.06
CA LYS A 100 -1.67 3.36 9.05
C LYS A 100 -0.99 4.65 8.59
N SER A 101 -0.67 5.52 9.55
CA SER A 101 0.26 6.64 9.36
C SER A 101 1.02 6.90 10.67
N ARG A 102 2.34 6.83 10.63
CA ARG A 102 3.21 7.09 11.78
C ARG A 102 3.46 8.58 11.91
N GLY A 103 3.43 9.08 13.14
CA GLY A 103 3.78 10.47 13.43
C GLY A 103 2.73 11.51 13.06
N MET A 104 1.57 11.10 12.48
CA MET A 104 0.48 12.01 12.14
C MET A 104 -0.90 11.35 12.31
N SER A 105 -1.90 12.15 12.63
CA SER A 105 -3.29 11.71 12.62
C SER A 105 -3.75 11.48 11.17
N HIS A 106 -4.62 10.50 10.95
CA HIS A 106 -5.18 10.20 9.64
C HIS A 106 -6.65 9.81 9.74
N SER A 107 -7.37 9.94 8.63
CA SER A 107 -8.76 9.50 8.54
C SER A 107 -8.85 7.97 8.62
N LYS A 108 -9.81 7.47 9.39
CA LYS A 108 -10.20 6.05 9.43
C LYS A 108 -11.33 5.73 8.45
N MET A 109 -11.74 6.69 7.64
CA MET A 109 -12.85 6.51 6.70
C MET A 109 -12.40 5.67 5.51
N ILE A 110 -13.33 4.84 5.03
CA ILE A 110 -13.24 4.21 3.72
C ILE A 110 -13.85 5.19 2.72
N LEU A 111 -13.09 5.55 1.70
CA LEU A 111 -13.50 6.49 0.67
C LEU A 111 -13.75 5.76 -0.63
N ASP A 112 -14.73 6.20 -1.39
CA ASP A 112 -14.94 5.80 -2.76
C ASP A 112 -13.86 6.44 -3.64
N PHE A 113 -13.19 5.64 -4.47
CA PHE A 113 -12.05 6.05 -5.28
C PHE A 113 -12.43 6.02 -6.75
N ASN A 114 -12.65 7.18 -7.33
CA ASN A 114 -13.06 7.32 -8.72
C ASN A 114 -11.94 7.90 -9.58
N ILE A 115 -11.71 7.27 -10.72
CA ILE A 115 -10.78 7.75 -11.76
C ILE A 115 -11.62 8.24 -12.93
N SER A 116 -11.39 9.47 -13.36
CA SER A 116 -12.06 10.10 -14.49
C SER A 116 -11.06 10.84 -15.38
N ASN A 117 -11.52 11.35 -16.51
CA ASN A 117 -10.69 12.21 -17.38
C ASN A 117 -10.23 13.51 -16.69
N LYS A 118 -10.84 13.85 -15.55
CA LYS A 118 -10.46 15.02 -14.71
C LYS A 118 -9.50 14.66 -13.59
N GLY A 119 -9.08 13.39 -13.49
CA GLY A 119 -8.19 12.87 -12.45
C GLY A 119 -8.90 11.98 -11.44
N ILE A 120 -8.32 11.90 -10.24
CA ILE A 120 -8.79 11.07 -9.14
C ILE A 120 -9.65 11.89 -8.18
N THR A 121 -10.78 11.32 -7.76
CA THR A 121 -11.64 11.89 -6.72
C THR A 121 -11.86 10.87 -5.61
N LEU A 122 -11.83 11.34 -4.35
CA LEU A 122 -12.12 10.56 -3.16
C LEU A 122 -13.35 11.14 -2.48
N THR A 123 -14.41 10.33 -2.34
CA THR A 123 -15.66 10.75 -1.71
C THR A 123 -16.05 9.80 -0.57
N PRO A 124 -16.63 10.31 0.55
CA PRO A 124 -17.11 9.44 1.61
C PRO A 124 -18.19 8.48 1.11
N ILE A 125 -18.06 7.20 1.48
CA ILE A 125 -19.09 6.20 1.20
C ILE A 125 -20.36 6.56 1.99
N SER A 126 -21.52 6.45 1.35
CA SER A 126 -22.82 6.76 1.94
C SER A 126 -23.14 5.90 3.18
N GLN A 127 -23.97 6.40 4.10
CA GLN A 127 -24.34 5.62 5.30
C GLN A 127 -25.09 4.33 4.96
N LYS A 128 -25.86 4.32 3.87
CA LYS A 128 -26.58 3.14 3.39
C LYS A 128 -25.59 2.04 2.95
N GLU A 129 -24.55 2.40 2.23
CA GLU A 129 -23.51 1.49 1.78
C GLU A 129 -22.64 0.95 2.92
N ARG A 130 -22.44 1.73 4.00
CA ARG A 130 -21.75 1.27 5.21
C ARG A 130 -22.51 0.17 5.92
N LYS A 131 -23.83 0.34 6.13
CA LYS A 131 -24.69 -0.69 6.77
C LYS A 131 -24.70 -1.99 5.97
N ASN A 132 -24.78 -1.90 4.65
CA ASN A 132 -24.75 -3.09 3.80
C ASN A 132 -23.42 -3.85 3.89
N ARG A 133 -22.29 -3.15 4.03
CA ARG A 133 -20.97 -3.78 4.27
C ARG A 133 -20.89 -4.54 5.59
N GLU A 134 -21.42 -3.96 6.64
CA GLU A 134 -21.44 -4.60 7.97
C GLU A 134 -22.28 -5.87 7.94
N ASN A 135 -23.44 -5.83 7.30
CA ASN A 135 -24.33 -7.00 7.16
C ASN A 135 -23.69 -8.12 6.30
N LEU A 136 -22.97 -7.78 5.23
CA LEU A 136 -22.27 -8.76 4.38
C LEU A 136 -21.06 -9.40 5.06
N LYS A 137 -20.40 -8.73 6.00
CA LYS A 137 -19.33 -9.33 6.80
C LYS A 137 -19.88 -10.29 7.84
N GLN A 138 -20.98 -9.95 8.51
CA GLN A 138 -21.65 -10.82 9.48
C GLN A 138 -22.26 -12.08 8.86
N ALA A 139 -22.62 -12.05 7.58
CA ALA A 139 -23.16 -13.20 6.86
C ALA A 139 -22.08 -14.20 6.36
N LYS A 140 -20.79 -13.84 6.47
CA LYS A 140 -19.65 -14.69 6.07
C LYS A 140 -18.88 -15.30 7.24
N GLU A 141 -19.24 -14.94 8.48
CA GLU A 141 -18.83 -15.59 9.73
C GLU A 141 -19.83 -16.67 10.15
#